data_ceefd165082914b9eaca6b89e43f07b2
#
_entry.id   ceefd165082914b9eaca6b89e43f07b2
#
_cell.length_a   1.000
_cell.length_b   1.000
_cell.length_c   1.000
_cell.angle_alpha   90.00
_cell.angle_beta   90.00
_cell.angle_gamma   90.00
#
_symmetry.space_group_name_H-M   'P 1'
#
loop_
_entity.id
_entity.type
_entity.pdbx_description
1 polymer ?
#
loop_
_entity_poly.entity_id
_entity_poly.type
_entity_poly.pdbx_seq_one_letter_code
_entity_poly.pdbx_strand_id
1 'polypeptide(L)'
;MTTQLLDALTQIVLEFREERDWKQFHNPKDMALSLSLEAGEVMELMQWKNGPELEAHLTASKDRLGEELADVLGWVLLLAHDRGIDLADAFVKKIELNKKKYPVEKAKGSAKKYNEL
;
A
#
# COMPACT_ATOMS: atom_id res chain seq x y z
N MET A 1 12.79 -12.58 -8.37
CA MET A 1 12.78 -12.57 -6.90
C MET A 1 11.64 -11.74 -6.33
N THR A 2 11.55 -10.45 -6.65
CA THR A 2 10.47 -9.59 -6.19
C THR A 2 9.10 -10.11 -6.64
N THR A 3 8.99 -10.52 -7.91
CA THR A 3 7.77 -11.09 -8.46
C THR A 3 7.35 -12.37 -7.73
N GLN A 4 8.31 -13.24 -7.43
CA GLN A 4 8.05 -14.49 -6.71
C GLN A 4 7.52 -14.23 -5.31
N LEU A 5 8.06 -13.23 -4.60
CA LEU A 5 7.59 -12.87 -3.27
C LEU A 5 6.17 -12.32 -3.34
N LEU A 6 5.89 -11.41 -4.27
CA LEU A 6 4.54 -10.87 -4.43
C LEU A 6 3.53 -11.96 -4.80
N ASP A 7 3.93 -12.90 -5.66
CA ASP A 7 3.08 -14.03 -6.03
C ASP A 7 2.78 -14.92 -4.82
N ALA A 8 3.79 -15.19 -3.98
CA ALA A 8 3.60 -15.98 -2.77
C ALA A 8 2.63 -15.31 -1.79
N LEU A 9 2.79 -14.01 -1.56
CA LEU A 9 1.90 -13.25 -0.70
C LEU A 9 0.48 -13.20 -1.27
N THR A 10 0.37 -13.05 -2.59
CA THR A 10 -0.92 -13.08 -3.27
C THR A 10 -1.63 -14.41 -3.05
N GLN A 11 -0.91 -15.54 -3.17
CA GLN A 11 -1.50 -16.84 -2.92
C GLN A 11 -2.03 -16.97 -1.49
N ILE A 12 -1.32 -16.45 -0.52
CA ILE A 12 -1.75 -16.49 0.88
C ILE A 12 -3.10 -15.78 1.04
N VAL A 13 -3.24 -14.58 0.50
CA VAL A 13 -4.47 -13.81 0.65
C VAL A 13 -5.61 -14.37 -0.21
N LEU A 14 -5.29 -14.98 -1.36
CA LEU A 14 -6.29 -15.66 -2.19
C LEU A 14 -6.87 -16.87 -1.46
N GLU A 15 -6.04 -17.68 -0.83
CA GLU A 15 -6.49 -18.83 -0.06
C GLU A 15 -7.37 -18.40 1.10
N PHE A 16 -6.97 -17.36 1.80
CA PHE A 16 -7.76 -16.78 2.89
C PHE A 16 -9.16 -16.38 2.40
N ARG A 17 -9.23 -15.69 1.27
CA ARG A 17 -10.49 -15.24 0.66
C ARG A 17 -11.35 -16.41 0.20
N GLU A 18 -10.72 -17.39 -0.45
CA GLU A 18 -11.42 -18.55 -1.01
C GLU A 18 -12.02 -19.44 0.09
N GLU A 19 -11.27 -19.70 1.14
CA GLU A 19 -11.76 -20.50 2.27
C GLU A 19 -13.04 -19.93 2.90
N ARG A 20 -13.25 -18.64 2.76
CA ARG A 20 -14.41 -17.92 3.31
C ARG A 20 -15.49 -17.59 2.29
N ASP A 21 -15.23 -17.96 1.04
CA ASP A 21 -16.16 -17.68 -0.07
C ASP A 21 -16.48 -16.18 -0.18
N TRP A 22 -15.48 -15.34 0.01
CA TRP A 22 -15.63 -13.88 0.02
C TRP A 22 -15.49 -13.23 -1.35
N LYS A 23 -14.96 -13.95 -2.35
CA LYS A 23 -14.79 -13.36 -3.68
C LYS A 23 -16.10 -12.83 -4.25
N GLN A 24 -17.22 -13.48 -3.93
CA GLN A 24 -18.54 -13.06 -4.41
C GLN A 24 -18.89 -11.63 -4.00
N PHE A 25 -18.27 -11.10 -2.94
CA PHE A 25 -18.50 -9.73 -2.45
C PHE A 25 -17.46 -8.73 -2.97
N HIS A 26 -16.41 -9.19 -3.66
CA HIS A 26 -15.28 -8.38 -4.05
C HIS A 26 -15.40 -7.87 -5.48
N ASN A 27 -16.13 -6.77 -5.67
CA ASN A 27 -16.09 -6.03 -6.93
C ASN A 27 -15.01 -4.94 -6.83
N PRO A 28 -14.52 -4.39 -7.96
CA PRO A 28 -13.41 -3.41 -7.93
C PRO A 28 -13.68 -2.18 -7.07
N LYS A 29 -14.91 -1.69 -7.09
CA LYS A 29 -15.28 -0.51 -6.31
C LYS A 29 -15.19 -0.78 -4.81
N ASP A 30 -15.78 -1.88 -4.34
CA ASP A 30 -15.78 -2.21 -2.92
C ASP A 30 -14.38 -2.59 -2.43
N MET A 31 -13.56 -3.19 -3.29
CA MET A 31 -12.17 -3.47 -2.97
C MET A 31 -11.36 -2.19 -2.82
N ALA A 32 -11.55 -1.22 -3.73
CA ALA A 32 -10.89 0.08 -3.64
C ALA A 32 -11.36 0.86 -2.40
N LEU A 33 -12.64 0.77 -2.07
CA LEU A 33 -13.19 1.37 -0.86
C LEU A 33 -12.55 0.75 0.39
N SER A 34 -12.45 -0.58 0.43
CA SER A 34 -11.81 -1.29 1.54
C SER A 34 -10.34 -0.90 1.70
N LEU A 35 -9.63 -0.77 0.59
CA LEU A 35 -8.25 -0.28 0.61
C LEU A 35 -8.16 1.10 1.26
N SER A 36 -9.07 2.00 0.90
CA SER A 36 -9.12 3.35 1.47
C SER A 36 -9.41 3.32 2.97
N LEU A 37 -10.33 2.47 3.40
CA LEU A 37 -10.67 2.34 4.82
C LEU A 37 -9.50 1.78 5.63
N GLU A 38 -8.75 0.81 5.09
CA GLU A 38 -7.57 0.28 5.75
C GLU A 38 -6.45 1.32 5.85
N ALA A 39 -6.28 2.15 4.81
CA ALA A 39 -5.35 3.26 4.86
C ALA A 39 -5.76 4.26 5.96
N GLY A 40 -7.07 4.46 6.14
CA GLY A 40 -7.61 5.26 7.23
C GLY A 40 -7.24 4.72 8.61
N GLU A 41 -7.21 3.41 8.78
CA GLU A 41 -6.82 2.79 10.04
C GLU A 41 -5.34 3.01 10.36
N VAL A 42 -4.48 3.09 9.35
CA VAL A 42 -3.09 3.52 9.54
C VAL A 42 -3.05 4.94 10.10
N MET A 43 -3.86 5.82 9.52
CA MET A 43 -3.93 7.21 9.98
C MET A 43 -4.46 7.33 11.41
N GLU A 44 -5.41 6.49 11.79
CA GLU A 44 -5.97 6.48 13.15
C GLU A 44 -4.92 6.23 14.22
N LEU A 45 -3.90 5.42 13.90
CA LEU A 45 -2.79 5.17 14.84
C LEU A 45 -1.99 6.43 15.14
N MET A 46 -2.02 7.41 14.25
CA MET A 46 -1.22 8.62 14.32
C MET A 46 -2.05 9.85 14.69
N GLN A 47 -3.38 9.71 14.66
CA GLN A 47 -4.29 10.82 14.87
C GLN A 47 -4.07 11.45 16.25
N TRP A 48 -4.05 12.77 16.28
CA TRP A 48 -3.89 13.60 17.48
C TRP A 48 -2.51 13.54 18.13
N LYS A 49 -1.53 12.89 17.51
CA LYS A 49 -0.17 12.76 18.03
C LYS A 49 0.81 13.48 17.11
N ASN A 50 1.81 14.11 17.68
CA ASN A 50 2.81 14.90 16.94
C ASN A 50 4.19 14.77 17.57
N GLY A 51 5.23 15.04 16.75
CA GLY A 51 6.61 15.14 17.24
C GLY A 51 7.10 13.91 18.01
N PRO A 52 7.82 14.12 19.13
CA PRO A 52 8.35 13.01 19.93
C PRO A 52 7.29 12.06 20.46
N GLU A 53 6.10 12.57 20.78
CA GLU A 53 4.97 11.73 21.22
C GLU A 53 4.55 10.76 20.14
N LEU A 54 4.47 11.23 18.90
CA LEU A 54 4.13 10.38 17.76
C LEU A 54 5.17 9.29 17.56
N GLU A 55 6.45 9.66 17.57
CA GLU A 55 7.54 8.69 17.39
C GLU A 55 7.55 7.62 18.48
N ALA A 56 7.36 8.01 19.73
CA ALA A 56 7.30 7.08 20.85
C ALA A 56 6.10 6.14 20.73
N HIS A 57 4.95 6.66 20.30
CA HIS A 57 3.75 5.87 20.11
C HIS A 57 3.92 4.84 18.99
N LEU A 58 4.50 5.24 17.87
CA LEU A 58 4.73 4.33 16.75
C LEU A 58 5.73 3.23 17.09
N THR A 59 6.76 3.55 17.89
CA THR A 59 7.71 2.56 18.38
C THR A 59 7.00 1.54 19.28
N ALA A 60 6.16 2.01 20.20
CA ALA A 60 5.42 1.14 21.11
C ALA A 60 4.35 0.31 20.38
N SER A 61 3.80 0.84 19.29
CA SER A 61 2.72 0.21 18.52
C SER A 61 3.20 -0.41 17.20
N LYS A 62 4.47 -0.75 17.12
CA LYS A 62 5.09 -1.26 15.89
C LYS A 62 4.34 -2.46 15.30
N ASP A 63 3.96 -3.41 16.15
CA ASP A 63 3.25 -4.61 15.68
C ASP A 63 1.89 -4.26 15.11
N ARG A 64 1.18 -3.35 15.76
CA ARG A 64 -0.13 -2.90 15.28
C ARG A 64 -0.01 -2.15 13.96
N LEU A 65 1.00 -1.30 13.83
CA LEU A 65 1.27 -0.62 12.55
C LEU A 65 1.54 -1.63 11.45
N GLY A 66 2.31 -2.66 11.76
CA GLY A 66 2.57 -3.77 10.82
C GLY A 66 1.29 -4.45 10.36
N GLU A 67 0.38 -4.72 11.29
CA GLU A 67 -0.90 -5.35 10.97
C GLU A 67 -1.75 -4.46 10.02
N GLU A 68 -1.82 -3.17 10.31
CA GLU A 68 -2.59 -2.25 9.47
C GLU A 68 -1.97 -2.09 8.07
N LEU A 69 -0.64 -2.04 7.99
CA LEU A 69 0.04 -2.01 6.70
C LEU A 69 -0.17 -3.32 5.92
N ALA A 70 -0.22 -4.43 6.61
CA ALA A 70 -0.49 -5.74 5.99
C ALA A 70 -1.91 -5.76 5.39
N ASP A 71 -2.89 -5.20 6.08
CA ASP A 71 -4.26 -5.12 5.56
C ASP A 71 -4.32 -4.26 4.29
N VAL A 72 -3.61 -3.13 4.26
CA VAL A 72 -3.50 -2.29 3.07
C VAL A 72 -2.90 -3.10 1.91
N LEU A 73 -1.78 -3.78 2.17
CA LEU A 73 -1.13 -4.60 1.15
C LEU A 73 -2.04 -5.71 0.64
N GLY A 74 -2.79 -6.35 1.53
CA GLY A 74 -3.72 -7.41 1.16
C GLY A 74 -4.72 -6.96 0.10
N TRP A 75 -5.31 -5.78 0.26
CA TRP A 75 -6.24 -5.24 -0.73
C TRP A 75 -5.56 -4.87 -2.04
N VAL A 76 -4.33 -4.35 -1.97
CA VAL A 76 -3.54 -4.06 -3.18
C VAL A 76 -3.29 -5.34 -3.98
N LEU A 77 -2.86 -6.41 -3.30
CA LEU A 77 -2.58 -7.70 -3.93
C LEU A 77 -3.83 -8.31 -4.55
N LEU A 78 -4.95 -8.29 -3.83
CA LEU A 78 -6.21 -8.84 -4.32
C LEU A 78 -6.73 -8.07 -5.54
N LEU A 79 -6.71 -6.75 -5.48
CA LEU A 79 -7.18 -5.93 -6.60
C LEU A 79 -6.31 -6.11 -7.83
N ALA A 80 -4.99 -6.13 -7.67
CA ALA A 80 -4.06 -6.37 -8.77
C ALA A 80 -4.31 -7.74 -9.40
N HIS A 81 -4.47 -8.77 -8.56
CA HIS A 81 -4.74 -10.12 -9.05
C HIS A 81 -6.05 -10.18 -9.85
N ASP A 82 -7.13 -9.65 -9.29
CA ASP A 82 -8.44 -9.72 -9.92
C ASP A 82 -8.51 -8.93 -11.23
N ARG A 83 -7.68 -7.92 -11.39
CA ARG A 83 -7.61 -7.10 -12.61
C ARG A 83 -6.50 -7.54 -13.57
N GLY A 84 -5.79 -8.63 -13.28
CA GLY A 84 -4.73 -9.13 -14.15
C GLY A 84 -3.53 -8.21 -14.27
N ILE A 85 -3.21 -7.48 -13.20
CA ILE A 85 -2.10 -6.53 -13.18
C ILE A 85 -0.86 -7.20 -12.60
N ASP A 86 0.24 -7.16 -13.36
CA ASP A 86 1.57 -7.52 -12.83
C ASP A 86 2.07 -6.34 -11.99
N LEU A 87 1.89 -6.45 -10.69
CA LEU A 87 2.15 -5.35 -9.77
C LEU A 87 3.64 -5.01 -9.68
N ALA A 88 4.52 -6.00 -9.72
CA ALA A 88 5.96 -5.77 -9.70
C ALA A 88 6.40 -4.96 -10.92
N ASP A 89 5.93 -5.33 -12.10
CA ASP A 89 6.21 -4.61 -13.34
C ASP A 89 5.63 -3.20 -13.30
N ALA A 90 4.37 -3.08 -12.88
CA ALA A 90 3.71 -1.78 -12.76
C ALA A 90 4.45 -0.85 -11.81
N PHE A 91 4.96 -1.37 -10.69
CA PHE A 91 5.71 -0.59 -9.72
C PHE A 91 7.02 -0.05 -10.31
N VAL A 92 7.81 -0.91 -10.94
CA VAL A 92 9.08 -0.51 -11.55
C VAL A 92 8.85 0.55 -12.64
N LYS A 93 7.86 0.34 -13.50
CA LYS A 93 7.52 1.30 -14.55
C LYS A 93 7.07 2.64 -13.97
N LYS A 94 6.28 2.59 -12.91
CA LYS A 94 5.81 3.82 -12.27
C LYS A 94 6.95 4.63 -11.65
N ILE A 95 7.92 3.96 -11.02
CA ILE A 95 9.09 4.64 -10.47
C ILE A 95 9.90 5.30 -11.59
N GLU A 96 10.05 4.64 -12.73
CA GLU A 96 10.74 5.25 -13.87
C GLU A 96 10.02 6.52 -14.38
N LEU A 97 8.69 6.49 -14.41
CA LEU A 97 7.90 7.69 -14.76
C LEU A 97 8.10 8.79 -13.72
N ASN A 98 8.14 8.43 -12.45
CA ASN A 98 8.32 9.41 -11.37
C ASN A 98 9.71 10.04 -11.41
N LYS A 99 10.74 9.28 -11.79
CA LYS A 99 12.09 9.83 -11.98
C LYS A 99 12.11 10.94 -13.01
N LYS A 100 11.31 10.81 -14.06
CA LYS A 100 11.20 11.86 -15.09
C LYS A 100 10.48 13.10 -14.59
N LYS A 101 9.46 12.92 -13.74
CA LYS A 101 8.72 14.04 -13.13
C LYS A 101 9.52 14.76 -12.07
N TYR A 102 10.40 14.04 -11.38
CA TYR A 102 11.21 14.53 -10.27
C TYR A 102 12.69 14.31 -10.54
N PRO A 103 13.29 15.04 -11.51
CA PRO A 103 14.72 14.91 -11.76
C PRO A 103 15.51 15.25 -10.50
N VAL A 104 16.59 14.52 -10.25
CA VAL A 104 17.41 14.70 -9.04
C VAL A 104 17.86 16.15 -8.87
N GLU A 105 18.26 16.80 -9.95
CA GLU A 105 18.77 18.17 -9.95
C GLU A 105 17.77 19.18 -9.39
N LYS A 106 16.47 18.90 -9.57
CA LYS A 106 15.39 19.81 -9.14
C LYS A 106 14.73 19.34 -7.86
N ALA A 107 14.62 18.03 -7.67
CA ALA A 107 13.81 17.45 -6.60
C ALA A 107 14.58 17.20 -5.32
N LYS A 108 15.92 17.03 -5.40
CA LYS A 108 16.72 16.69 -4.23
C LYS A 108 16.59 17.77 -3.14
N GLY A 109 16.19 17.32 -1.96
CA GLY A 109 16.01 18.23 -0.81
C GLY A 109 14.78 19.10 -0.85
N SER A 110 13.83 18.83 -1.78
CA SER A 110 12.59 19.58 -1.92
C SER A 110 11.38 18.65 -1.85
N ALA A 111 10.33 19.09 -1.17
CA ALA A 111 9.06 18.37 -1.11
C ALA A 111 8.02 18.93 -2.10
N LYS A 112 8.43 19.84 -2.98
CA LYS A 112 7.53 20.44 -3.96
C LYS A 112 7.04 19.42 -4.97
N LYS A 113 5.79 19.56 -5.40
CA LYS A 113 5.22 18.74 -6.45
C LYS A 113 5.91 19.03 -7.80
N TYR A 114 5.91 18.06 -8.71
CA TYR A 114 6.64 18.16 -9.96
C TYR A 114 6.31 19.42 -10.77
N ASN A 115 5.09 19.88 -10.71
CA ASN A 115 4.67 21.09 -11.45
C ASN A 115 5.09 22.40 -10.76
N GLU A 116 5.71 22.32 -9.61
CA GLU A 116 6.22 23.47 -8.86
C GLU A 116 7.76 23.51 -8.84
N LEU A 117 8.40 22.53 -9.43
CA LEU A 117 9.86 22.44 -9.47
C LEU A 117 10.48 23.30 -10.57
#